data_a106a22d5c2c824e52897f31e22b34f7
#
_entry.id   a106a22d5c2c824e52897f31e22b34f7
#
_cell.length_a   1.000
_cell.length_b   1.000
_cell.length_c   1.000
_cell.angle_alpha   90.00
_cell.angle_beta   90.00
_cell.angle_gamma   90.00
#
_symmetry.space_group_name_H-M   'P 1'
#
loop_
_entity.id
_entity.type
_entity.pdbx_description
1 polymer ?
#
loop_
_entity_poly.entity_id
_entity_poly.type
_entity_poly.pdbx_seq_one_letter_code
_entity_poly.pdbx_strand_id
1 'polypeptide(L)'
;SCHHHTRYYNISQGGWVSFFLACGKGNILPSFIADMHLCYWKKHKKLIDYLLLDYTFAMARKYIPAVHDMIEKVPITEMGPLGKCLNEEFSEEKWNEFCTRYDFHKVTYKIPLRKTTAEGKKTYYGHILETYLSQP
;
A
#
# COMPACT_ATOMS: atom_id res chain seq x y z
N SER A 1 -9.62 3.30 -1.01
CA SER A 1 -8.55 4.02 -0.30
C SER A 1 -8.38 3.47 1.10
N CYS A 2 -7.14 3.17 1.49
CA CYS A 2 -6.86 2.73 2.86
C CYS A 2 -6.82 3.92 3.81
N HIS A 3 -7.65 3.91 4.84
CA HIS A 3 -7.50 4.84 5.94
C HIS A 3 -6.28 4.45 6.79
N HIS A 4 -5.21 5.21 6.66
CA HIS A 4 -4.11 5.19 7.59
C HIS A 4 -4.12 6.46 8.42
N HIS A 5 -4.33 6.33 9.72
CA HIS A 5 -4.01 7.37 10.69
C HIS A 5 -2.48 7.50 10.79
N THR A 6 -1.89 8.17 9.81
CA THR A 6 -0.47 8.50 9.81
C THR A 6 -0.30 10.01 9.74
N ARG A 7 0.91 10.48 10.08
CA ARG A 7 1.30 11.89 9.90
C ARG A 7 1.09 12.41 8.47
N TYR A 8 0.87 11.52 7.49
CA TYR A 8 0.68 11.81 6.08
C TYR A 8 -0.80 11.92 5.68
N TYR A 9 -1.71 11.64 6.59
CA TYR A 9 -3.15 11.79 6.37
C TYR A 9 -3.53 13.18 5.84
N ASN A 10 -2.81 14.23 6.30
CA ASN A 10 -3.07 15.60 5.89
C ASN A 10 -2.85 15.84 4.39
N ILE A 11 -1.98 15.11 3.71
CA ILE A 11 -1.72 15.27 2.27
C ILE A 11 -2.78 14.51 1.46
N SER A 12 -2.96 13.23 1.74
CA SER A 12 -3.90 12.38 1.01
C SER A 12 -5.35 12.60 1.42
N GLN A 13 -5.59 13.12 2.64
CA GLN A 13 -6.93 13.22 3.25
C GLN A 13 -7.70 11.89 3.18
N GLY A 14 -7.00 10.77 3.27
CA GLY A 14 -7.58 9.44 3.14
C GLY A 14 -7.89 8.99 1.70
N GLY A 15 -7.60 9.82 0.69
CA GLY A 15 -7.96 9.55 -0.70
C GLY A 15 -7.10 8.50 -1.41
N TRP A 16 -5.89 8.23 -0.92
CA TRP A 16 -4.98 7.23 -1.51
C TRP A 16 -3.90 6.78 -0.55
N VAL A 17 -3.21 5.72 -0.95
CA VAL A 17 -1.94 5.27 -0.38
C VAL A 17 -0.93 5.07 -1.51
N SER A 18 0.30 5.53 -1.31
CA SER A 18 1.33 5.50 -2.37
C SER A 18 1.97 4.11 -2.57
N PHE A 19 1.77 3.17 -1.66
CA PHE A 19 2.32 1.81 -1.75
C PHE A 19 1.44 0.82 -2.54
N PHE A 20 0.19 1.19 -2.86
CA PHE A 20 -0.71 0.39 -3.67
C PHE A 20 -1.53 1.30 -4.57
N LEU A 21 -1.24 1.26 -5.87
CA LEU A 21 -1.88 2.07 -6.89
C LEU A 21 -2.30 1.15 -8.04
N ALA A 22 -3.56 1.23 -8.40
CA ALA A 22 -4.11 0.53 -9.56
C ALA A 22 -5.04 1.46 -10.34
N CYS A 23 -5.03 1.36 -11.66
CA CYS A 23 -5.91 2.13 -12.53
C CYS A 23 -6.16 1.38 -13.84
N GLY A 24 -7.23 1.73 -14.54
CA GLY A 24 -7.52 1.24 -15.87
C GLY A 24 -6.57 1.83 -16.94
N LYS A 25 -6.52 1.16 -18.09
CA LYS A 25 -5.76 1.64 -19.26
C LYS A 25 -6.27 3.02 -19.68
N GLY A 26 -5.33 3.92 -19.99
CA GLY A 26 -5.65 5.28 -20.45
C GLY A 26 -6.02 6.26 -19.32
N ASN A 27 -5.85 5.87 -18.06
CA ASN A 27 -6.06 6.79 -16.94
C ASN A 27 -5.05 7.94 -16.98
N ILE A 28 -5.54 9.17 -16.82
CA ILE A 28 -4.73 10.40 -16.90
C ILE A 28 -3.75 10.56 -15.74
N LEU A 29 -4.06 9.99 -14.56
CA LEU A 29 -3.28 10.23 -13.36
C LEU A 29 -1.83 9.70 -13.44
N PRO A 30 -1.56 8.46 -13.90
CA PRO A 30 -0.19 7.99 -14.07
C PRO A 30 0.64 8.84 -15.04
N SER A 31 0.04 9.28 -16.16
CA SER A 31 0.73 10.16 -17.12
C SER A 31 1.06 11.50 -16.49
N PHE A 32 0.13 12.13 -15.80
CA PHE A 32 0.37 13.38 -15.07
C PHE A 32 1.51 13.23 -14.04
N ILE A 33 1.50 12.14 -13.25
CA ILE A 33 2.55 11.87 -12.26
C ILE A 33 3.90 11.71 -12.95
N ALA A 34 3.97 10.93 -14.03
CA ALA A 34 5.20 10.74 -14.78
C ALA A 34 5.76 12.06 -15.31
N ASP A 35 4.93 12.89 -15.94
CA ASP A 35 5.33 14.18 -16.49
C ASP A 35 5.80 15.14 -15.40
N MET A 36 5.08 15.22 -14.28
CA MET A 36 5.46 16.05 -13.14
C MET A 36 6.81 15.63 -12.55
N HIS A 37 7.03 14.34 -12.37
CA HIS A 37 8.31 13.82 -11.87
C HIS A 37 9.45 14.03 -12.87
N LEU A 38 9.21 13.83 -14.17
CA LEU A 38 10.19 14.14 -15.21
C LEU A 38 10.57 15.62 -15.22
N CYS A 39 9.59 16.52 -15.12
CA CYS A 39 9.83 17.96 -15.02
C CYS A 39 10.59 18.33 -13.76
N TYR A 40 10.25 17.73 -12.63
CA TYR A 40 10.95 17.93 -11.37
C TYR A 40 12.43 17.54 -11.48
N TRP A 41 12.72 16.30 -11.93
CA TRP A 41 14.08 15.77 -11.99
C TRP A 41 14.95 16.40 -13.08
N LYS A 42 14.37 17.02 -14.11
CA LYS A 42 15.13 17.86 -15.06
C LYS A 42 15.70 19.12 -14.41
N LYS A 43 15.05 19.65 -13.39
CA LYS A 43 15.42 20.91 -12.71
C LYS A 43 16.12 20.69 -11.37
N HIS A 44 15.91 19.58 -10.73
CA HIS A 44 16.40 19.30 -9.37
C HIS A 44 17.18 18.00 -9.31
N LYS A 45 18.31 18.01 -8.60
CA LYS A 45 19.15 16.82 -8.37
C LYS A 45 18.91 16.17 -7.00
N LYS A 46 18.10 16.77 -6.16
CA LYS A 46 17.79 16.28 -4.81
C LYS A 46 16.29 16.21 -4.61
N LEU A 47 15.87 15.20 -3.87
CA LEU A 47 14.48 15.05 -3.46
C LEU A 47 14.13 16.15 -2.45
N ILE A 48 13.09 16.92 -2.71
CA ILE A 48 12.62 17.99 -1.81
C ILE A 48 11.99 17.39 -0.53
N ASP A 49 11.25 16.29 -0.71
CA ASP A 49 10.59 15.58 0.38
C ASP A 49 10.35 14.13 -0.02
N TYR A 50 10.39 13.21 0.94
CA TYR A 50 10.04 11.80 0.76
C TYR A 50 8.63 11.60 0.16
N LEU A 51 7.74 12.55 0.38
CA LEU A 51 6.33 12.51 -0.04
C LEU A 51 6.09 13.20 -1.39
N LEU A 52 7.11 13.39 -2.24
CA LEU A 52 6.95 14.04 -3.54
C LEU A 52 5.80 13.41 -4.36
N LEU A 53 5.65 12.09 -4.33
CA LEU A 53 4.56 11.40 -5.00
C LEU A 53 3.19 11.82 -4.44
N ASP A 54 3.04 11.88 -3.12
CA ASP A 54 1.79 12.26 -2.48
C ASP A 54 1.42 13.72 -2.77
N TYR A 55 2.40 14.63 -2.82
CA TYR A 55 2.16 16.02 -3.25
C TYR A 55 1.71 16.09 -4.72
N THR A 56 2.27 15.24 -5.60
CA THR A 56 1.85 15.19 -7.00
C THR A 56 0.41 14.71 -7.14
N PHE A 57 0.00 13.71 -6.34
CA PHE A 57 -1.39 13.26 -6.27
C PHE A 57 -2.31 14.37 -5.76
N ALA A 58 -1.93 15.06 -4.69
CA ALA A 58 -2.72 16.16 -4.14
C ALA A 58 -2.90 17.30 -5.16
N MET A 59 -1.86 17.63 -5.94
CA MET A 59 -1.96 18.59 -7.04
C MET A 59 -2.92 18.09 -8.12
N ALA A 60 -2.79 16.84 -8.57
CA ALA A 60 -3.69 16.27 -9.56
C ALA A 60 -5.16 16.33 -9.10
N ARG A 61 -5.44 15.88 -7.85
CA ARG A 61 -6.78 15.94 -7.24
C ARG A 61 -7.31 17.37 -7.18
N LYS A 62 -6.47 18.34 -6.83
CA LYS A 62 -6.88 19.75 -6.68
C LYS A 62 -7.17 20.44 -8.01
N TYR A 63 -6.37 20.16 -9.05
CA TYR A 63 -6.39 20.96 -10.28
C TYR A 63 -6.95 20.23 -11.50
N ILE A 64 -7.18 18.91 -11.43
CA ILE A 64 -7.73 18.13 -12.54
C ILE A 64 -9.08 17.55 -12.10
N PRO A 65 -10.23 18.13 -12.52
CA PRO A 65 -11.56 17.68 -12.09
C PRO A 65 -11.80 16.18 -12.29
N ALA A 66 -11.37 15.64 -13.44
CA ALA A 66 -11.51 14.20 -13.72
C ALA A 66 -10.75 13.31 -12.72
N VAL A 67 -9.60 13.78 -12.21
CA VAL A 67 -8.85 13.06 -11.16
C VAL A 67 -9.55 13.18 -9.81
N HIS A 68 -10.06 14.37 -9.49
CA HIS A 68 -10.86 14.57 -8.28
C HIS A 68 -12.04 13.59 -8.25
N ASP A 69 -12.87 13.61 -9.29
CA ASP A 69 -14.06 12.77 -9.37
C ASP A 69 -13.75 11.27 -9.35
N MET A 70 -12.63 10.89 -9.96
CA MET A 70 -12.15 9.51 -9.92
C MET A 70 -11.76 9.09 -8.49
N ILE A 71 -11.01 9.91 -7.77
CA ILE A 71 -10.58 9.60 -6.39
C ILE A 71 -11.79 9.53 -5.44
N GLU A 72 -12.75 10.46 -5.57
CA GLU A 72 -13.96 10.47 -4.73
C GLU A 72 -14.86 9.25 -4.95
N LYS A 73 -14.79 8.61 -6.12
CA LYS A 73 -15.55 7.39 -6.44
C LYS A 73 -14.90 6.11 -5.92
N VAL A 74 -13.63 6.17 -5.50
CA VAL A 74 -12.95 4.97 -4.97
C VAL A 74 -13.51 4.62 -3.60
N PRO A 75 -14.04 3.42 -3.39
CA PRO A 75 -14.55 3.01 -2.08
C PRO A 75 -13.42 2.97 -1.05
N ILE A 76 -13.78 3.24 0.19
CA ILE A 76 -12.86 3.09 1.32
C ILE A 76 -12.60 1.60 1.51
N THR A 77 -11.34 1.21 1.48
CA THR A 77 -10.90 -0.17 1.67
C THR A 77 -10.01 -0.25 2.90
N GLU A 78 -10.35 -1.14 3.83
CA GLU A 78 -9.51 -1.38 5.00
C GLU A 78 -8.34 -2.30 4.65
N MET A 79 -7.17 -1.93 5.12
CA MET A 79 -5.98 -2.76 4.98
C MET A 79 -5.91 -3.76 6.14
N GLY A 80 -5.76 -5.04 5.82
CA GLY A 80 -5.65 -6.11 6.81
C GLY A 80 -4.38 -6.05 7.66
N PRO A 81 -4.44 -6.60 8.88
CA PRO A 81 -3.38 -6.48 9.89
C PRO A 81 -2.20 -7.43 9.68
N LEU A 82 -2.23 -8.33 8.70
CA LEU A 82 -1.24 -9.40 8.50
C LEU A 82 0.22 -8.93 8.62
N GLY A 83 0.55 -7.74 8.09
CA GLY A 83 1.89 -7.19 8.17
C GLY A 83 2.42 -6.96 9.59
N LYS A 84 1.53 -6.91 10.59
CA LYS A 84 1.89 -6.78 12.02
C LYS A 84 2.06 -8.14 12.70
N CYS A 85 1.45 -9.19 12.16
CA CYS A 85 1.37 -10.53 12.75
C CYS A 85 2.32 -11.54 12.09
N LEU A 86 3.15 -11.15 11.12
CA LEU A 86 3.94 -12.08 10.30
C LEU A 86 4.77 -13.08 11.12
N ASN A 87 5.29 -12.69 12.26
CA ASN A 87 6.08 -13.53 13.16
C ASN A 87 5.30 -14.16 14.31
N GLU A 88 3.98 -13.91 14.39
CA GLU A 88 3.12 -14.55 15.40
C GLU A 88 2.81 -15.99 15.01
N GLU A 89 2.45 -16.82 16.00
CA GLU A 89 1.98 -18.19 15.79
C GLU A 89 0.79 -18.19 14.84
N PHE A 90 0.84 -19.05 13.81
CA PHE A 90 -0.24 -19.19 12.84
C PHE A 90 -1.51 -19.72 13.50
N SER A 91 -2.64 -19.09 13.20
CA SER A 91 -3.98 -19.51 13.54
C SER A 91 -4.81 -19.56 12.27
N GLU A 92 -5.39 -20.72 11.97
CA GLU A 92 -6.24 -20.92 10.81
C GLU A 92 -7.53 -20.09 10.88
N GLU A 93 -8.10 -19.96 12.08
CA GLU A 93 -9.29 -19.11 12.30
C GLU A 93 -9.02 -17.66 11.94
N LYS A 94 -7.93 -17.07 12.46
CA LYS A 94 -7.53 -15.69 12.12
C LYS A 94 -7.13 -15.55 10.65
N TRP A 95 -6.50 -16.57 10.06
CA TRP A 95 -6.15 -16.57 8.65
C TRP A 95 -7.40 -16.46 7.78
N ASN A 96 -8.42 -17.26 8.06
CA ASN A 96 -9.69 -17.23 7.36
C ASN A 96 -10.40 -15.88 7.54
N GLU A 97 -10.37 -15.31 8.75
CA GLU A 97 -10.86 -13.95 8.98
C GLU A 97 -10.11 -12.93 8.11
N PHE A 98 -8.79 -13.00 8.05
CA PHE A 98 -7.98 -12.08 7.24
C PHE A 98 -8.32 -12.20 5.75
N CYS A 99 -8.45 -13.42 5.23
CA CYS A 99 -8.77 -13.66 3.83
C CYS A 99 -10.19 -13.28 3.44
N THR A 100 -11.15 -13.32 4.37
CA THR A 100 -12.56 -13.00 4.09
C THR A 100 -12.90 -11.54 4.31
N ARG A 101 -12.23 -10.88 5.26
CA ARG A 101 -12.56 -9.50 5.68
C ARG A 101 -11.80 -8.45 4.90
N TYR A 102 -10.58 -8.75 4.45
CA TYR A 102 -9.70 -7.74 3.85
C TYR A 102 -9.30 -8.13 2.43
N ASP A 103 -9.42 -7.18 1.50
CA ASP A 103 -9.05 -7.40 0.10
C ASP A 103 -7.53 -7.47 -0.11
N PHE A 104 -6.75 -6.82 0.76
CA PHE A 104 -5.30 -6.86 0.69
C PHE A 104 -4.61 -6.56 2.03
N HIS A 105 -3.34 -6.97 2.13
CA HIS A 105 -2.50 -6.79 3.30
C HIS A 105 -1.16 -6.17 2.90
N LYS A 106 -0.75 -5.13 3.62
CA LYS A 106 0.60 -4.61 3.48
C LYS A 106 1.54 -5.40 4.38
N VAL A 107 2.43 -6.16 3.77
CA VAL A 107 3.51 -6.86 4.47
C VAL A 107 4.79 -6.02 4.46
N THR A 108 5.79 -6.39 5.28
CA THR A 108 7.06 -5.67 5.38
C THR A 108 8.23 -6.63 5.37
N TYR A 109 9.34 -6.20 4.77
CA TYR A 109 10.65 -6.86 4.84
C TYR A 109 11.59 -6.20 5.86
N LYS A 110 11.13 -5.12 6.53
CA LYS A 110 11.96 -4.30 7.43
C LYS A 110 12.18 -4.94 8.81
N ILE A 111 11.53 -6.05 9.07
CA ILE A 111 11.69 -6.86 10.28
C ILE A 111 12.27 -8.22 9.92
N PRO A 112 13.08 -8.84 10.77
CA PRO A 112 13.50 -10.23 10.57
C PRO A 112 12.28 -11.14 10.52
N LEU A 113 12.03 -11.78 9.37
CA LEU A 113 10.91 -12.69 9.20
C LEU A 113 11.35 -14.12 9.59
N ARG A 114 10.53 -14.79 10.37
CA ARG A 114 10.79 -16.13 10.92
C ARG A 114 9.72 -17.11 10.47
N LYS A 115 10.14 -18.30 10.01
CA LYS A 115 9.21 -19.38 9.63
C LYS A 115 8.53 -20.00 10.85
N THR A 116 9.22 -19.99 11.99
CA THR A 116 8.74 -20.56 13.26
C THR A 116 8.94 -19.57 14.41
N THR A 117 8.11 -19.68 15.44
CA THR A 117 8.29 -19.00 16.73
C THR A 117 9.51 -19.55 17.47
N ALA A 118 9.86 -18.98 18.62
CA ALA A 118 10.92 -19.50 19.47
C ALA A 118 10.62 -20.94 20.00
N GLU A 119 9.34 -21.26 20.14
CA GLU A 119 8.84 -22.57 20.57
C GLU A 119 8.70 -23.58 19.42
N GLY A 120 9.16 -23.23 18.20
CA GLY A 120 9.13 -24.09 17.03
C GLY A 120 7.78 -24.16 16.30
N LYS A 121 6.79 -23.36 16.69
CA LYS A 121 5.48 -23.33 16.05
C LYS A 121 5.51 -22.49 14.77
N LYS A 122 4.74 -22.90 13.76
CA LYS A 122 4.63 -22.17 12.48
C LYS A 122 4.12 -20.75 12.70
N THR A 123 4.72 -19.78 11.99
CA THR A 123 4.25 -18.39 11.96
C THR A 123 3.38 -18.13 10.74
N TYR A 124 2.71 -16.97 10.69
CA TYR A 124 2.00 -16.53 9.46
C TYR A 124 2.95 -16.43 8.26
N TYR A 125 4.18 -15.93 8.46
CA TYR A 125 5.17 -15.91 7.39
C TYR A 125 5.57 -17.32 6.93
N GLY A 126 5.75 -18.25 7.86
CA GLY A 126 6.02 -19.66 7.55
C GLY A 126 4.89 -20.30 6.74
N HIS A 127 3.64 -20.03 7.10
CA HIS A 127 2.46 -20.51 6.37
C HIS A 127 2.42 -19.96 4.94
N ILE A 128 2.65 -18.65 4.75
CA ILE A 128 2.68 -18.03 3.42
C ILE A 128 3.74 -18.66 2.52
N LEU A 129 4.95 -18.87 3.05
CA LEU A 129 6.04 -19.50 2.30
C LEU A 129 5.68 -20.91 1.84
N GLU A 130 5.19 -21.73 2.77
CA GLU A 130 4.85 -23.12 2.47
C GLU A 130 3.69 -23.24 1.48
N THR A 131 2.67 -22.39 1.62
CA THR A 131 1.46 -22.51 0.82
C THR A 131 1.60 -21.90 -0.59
N TYR A 132 2.31 -20.77 -0.71
CA TYR A 132 2.27 -19.97 -1.93
C TYR A 132 3.62 -19.83 -2.65
N LEU A 133 4.75 -20.03 -1.96
CA LEU A 133 6.07 -19.79 -2.54
C LEU A 133 6.96 -21.04 -2.62
N SER A 134 6.52 -22.16 -2.04
CA SER A 134 7.25 -23.43 -2.09
C SER A 134 6.81 -24.35 -3.23
N GLN A 135 5.99 -23.85 -4.15
CA GLN A 135 5.66 -24.60 -5.37
C GLN A 135 6.77 -24.35 -6.43
N PRO A 136 7.27 -25.43 -7.06
CA PRO A 136 8.32 -25.38 -8.06
C PRO A 136 7.90 -24.61 -9.32
#